data_83aadff731b0954c5b1eef6dbd87ebc2
#
_entry.id   83aadff731b0954c5b1eef6dbd87ebc2
#
_cell.length_a   1.000
_cell.length_b   1.000
_cell.length_c   1.000
_cell.angle_alpha   90.00
_cell.angle_beta   90.00
_cell.angle_gamma   90.00
#
_symmetry.space_group_name_H-M   'P 1'
#
loop_
_entity.id
_entity.type
_entity.pdbx_description
1 polymer ?
#
loop_
_entity_poly.entity_id
_entity_poly.type
_entity_poly.pdbx_seq_one_letter_code
_entity_poly.pdbx_strand_id
1 'polypeptide(L)'
;MRYICALTIAGSDCSGGAGVQADIKTMSALGVYAATAITSITVQNTKGVQAVHGVNPLIVADQIKAVMDDIKPDAVKIGMVNDCATIHAIADTLKFYPNIPVVIDPIMISTSGFRLMKQDALELFCHSLLPMATLLTPNLPEAEILSNMKIYTIDDMDIAAQRILSLGCKAVLIKGGHMTGDRKIDRLYMANGIVQTFTRKTIDTRNTHGTGCTLSSAITSFIARRLDLADAIAAAKNYLSQALEAGKDIHIGEGHGPVNHLFNPKKLITL
;
A
#
# COMPACT_ATOMS: atom_id res chain seq x y z
N MET A 1 -9.79 25.60 10.16
CA MET A 1 -9.62 24.31 10.81
C MET A 1 -10.16 23.25 9.85
N ARG A 2 -9.38 22.23 9.47
CA ARG A 2 -9.83 21.11 8.63
C ARG A 2 -9.27 19.80 9.16
N TYR A 3 -9.89 18.68 8.83
CA TYR A 3 -9.31 17.37 9.13
C TYR A 3 -8.09 17.09 8.27
N ILE A 4 -7.14 16.34 8.84
CA ILE A 4 -6.09 15.69 8.04
C ILE A 4 -6.77 14.65 7.16
N CYS A 5 -6.50 14.67 5.86
CA CYS A 5 -7.13 13.80 4.88
C CYS A 5 -6.10 13.01 4.07
N ALA A 6 -6.42 11.78 3.72
CA ALA A 6 -5.68 10.99 2.76
C ALA A 6 -6.62 10.40 1.71
N LEU A 7 -6.16 10.36 0.45
CA LEU A 7 -6.87 9.70 -0.65
C LEU A 7 -6.28 8.31 -0.88
N THR A 8 -7.11 7.27 -0.91
CA THR A 8 -6.71 5.96 -1.45
C THR A 8 -7.27 5.74 -2.84
N ILE A 9 -6.41 5.34 -3.78
CA ILE A 9 -6.73 4.96 -5.16
C ILE A 9 -6.47 3.47 -5.27
N ALA A 10 -7.51 2.63 -5.17
CA ALA A 10 -7.35 1.19 -5.11
C ALA A 10 -8.62 0.42 -5.46
N GLY A 11 -8.50 -0.90 -5.61
CA GLY A 11 -9.63 -1.79 -5.78
C GLY A 11 -10.44 -1.99 -4.50
N SER A 12 -11.72 -2.31 -4.67
CA SER A 12 -12.66 -2.62 -3.59
C SER A 12 -12.64 -4.11 -3.28
N ASP A 13 -12.38 -4.49 -2.03
CA ASP A 13 -12.50 -5.85 -1.51
C ASP A 13 -13.82 -6.01 -0.75
N CYS A 14 -14.79 -6.71 -1.34
CA CYS A 14 -16.11 -6.91 -0.73
C CYS A 14 -16.06 -7.72 0.58
N SER A 15 -14.98 -8.47 0.85
CA SER A 15 -14.80 -9.15 2.14
C SER A 15 -14.35 -8.19 3.26
N GLY A 16 -13.91 -6.98 2.90
CA GLY A 16 -13.59 -5.92 3.84
C GLY A 16 -12.20 -6.02 4.48
N GLY A 17 -11.37 -7.00 4.09
CA GLY A 17 -10.06 -7.25 4.70
C GLY A 17 -8.89 -6.53 4.04
N ALA A 18 -9.03 -6.18 2.76
CA ALA A 18 -7.99 -5.51 1.97
C ALA A 18 -8.60 -4.34 1.15
N GLY A 19 -7.86 -3.85 0.14
CA GLY A 19 -8.31 -2.80 -0.76
C GLY A 19 -8.73 -1.51 -0.05
N VAL A 20 -9.63 -0.74 -0.67
CA VAL A 20 -10.11 0.53 -0.10
C VAL A 20 -10.76 0.34 1.28
N GLN A 21 -11.33 -0.83 1.57
CA GLN A 21 -11.95 -1.11 2.87
C GLN A 21 -10.92 -1.18 4.00
N ALA A 22 -9.79 -1.86 3.78
CA ALA A 22 -8.69 -1.87 4.74
C ALA A 22 -8.06 -0.48 4.87
N ASP A 23 -7.94 0.24 3.75
CA ASP A 23 -7.39 1.59 3.72
C ASP A 23 -8.24 2.56 4.55
N ILE A 24 -9.56 2.59 4.31
CA ILE A 24 -10.50 3.43 5.08
C ILE A 24 -10.43 3.10 6.57
N LYS A 25 -10.50 1.81 6.93
CA LYS A 25 -10.43 1.38 8.33
C LYS A 25 -9.13 1.81 9.00
N THR A 26 -8.00 1.64 8.30
CA THR A 26 -6.67 2.01 8.81
C THR A 26 -6.54 3.52 8.99
N MET A 27 -6.86 4.30 7.95
CA MET A 27 -6.77 5.76 7.99
C MET A 27 -7.68 6.33 9.08
N SER A 28 -8.94 5.85 9.15
CA SER A 28 -9.91 6.27 10.17
C SER A 28 -9.44 5.91 11.58
N ALA A 29 -8.90 4.69 11.79
CA ALA A 29 -8.36 4.27 13.09
C ALA A 29 -7.16 5.12 13.53
N LEU A 30 -6.43 5.69 12.59
CA LEU A 30 -5.29 6.60 12.85
C LEU A 30 -5.70 8.08 12.93
N GLY A 31 -7.00 8.38 12.89
CA GLY A 31 -7.53 9.74 13.00
C GLY A 31 -7.40 10.59 11.74
N VAL A 32 -7.29 9.95 10.58
CA VAL A 32 -7.19 10.60 9.26
C VAL A 32 -8.51 10.40 8.50
N TYR A 33 -9.07 11.47 7.93
CA TYR A 33 -10.24 11.37 7.06
C TYR A 33 -9.85 10.66 5.77
N ALA A 34 -10.53 9.57 5.45
CA ALA A 34 -10.23 8.75 4.29
C ALA A 34 -11.17 9.07 3.12
N ALA A 35 -10.62 9.60 2.03
CA ALA A 35 -11.28 9.71 0.73
C ALA A 35 -10.86 8.55 -0.17
N THR A 36 -11.68 8.19 -1.18
CA THR A 36 -11.42 7.05 -2.05
C THR A 36 -11.63 7.37 -3.52
N ALA A 37 -10.81 6.75 -4.39
CA ALA A 37 -11.06 6.57 -5.82
C ALA A 37 -10.96 5.06 -6.13
N ILE A 38 -12.07 4.46 -6.55
CA ILE A 38 -12.15 3.00 -6.74
C ILE A 38 -11.70 2.65 -8.17
N THR A 39 -10.67 1.80 -8.29
CA THR A 39 -10.11 1.35 -9.58
C THR A 39 -10.79 0.10 -10.12
N SER A 40 -11.28 -0.75 -9.21
CA SER A 40 -11.93 -2.02 -9.57
C SER A 40 -12.79 -2.55 -8.42
N ILE A 41 -13.69 -3.44 -8.74
CA ILE A 41 -14.52 -4.18 -7.78
C ILE A 41 -14.11 -5.64 -7.83
N THR A 42 -13.81 -6.27 -6.69
CA THR A 42 -13.50 -7.69 -6.63
C THR A 42 -14.67 -8.50 -6.10
N VAL A 43 -14.84 -9.70 -6.64
CA VAL A 43 -15.61 -10.78 -6.01
C VAL A 43 -14.61 -11.60 -5.22
N GLN A 44 -14.58 -11.39 -3.92
CA GLN A 44 -13.51 -11.91 -3.05
C GLN A 44 -14.07 -12.29 -1.68
N ASN A 45 -13.45 -13.29 -1.07
CA ASN A 45 -13.67 -13.67 0.33
C ASN A 45 -12.34 -14.12 0.97
N THR A 46 -12.39 -14.65 2.18
CA THR A 46 -11.18 -15.09 2.91
C THR A 46 -10.42 -16.24 2.23
N LYS A 47 -11.05 -16.97 1.31
CA LYS A 47 -10.43 -18.06 0.54
C LYS A 47 -9.71 -17.56 -0.73
N GLY A 48 -10.04 -16.35 -1.23
CA GLY A 48 -9.36 -15.74 -2.37
C GLY A 48 -10.25 -14.90 -3.27
N VAL A 49 -9.63 -14.43 -4.35
CA VAL A 49 -10.27 -13.63 -5.41
C VAL A 49 -10.88 -14.57 -6.45
N GLN A 50 -12.16 -14.36 -6.77
CA GLN A 50 -12.91 -15.12 -7.79
C GLN A 50 -13.03 -14.34 -9.09
N ALA A 51 -13.23 -13.03 -9.02
CA ALA A 51 -13.33 -12.15 -10.18
C ALA A 51 -12.90 -10.72 -9.86
N VAL A 52 -12.49 -9.98 -10.89
CA VAL A 52 -12.15 -8.57 -10.84
C VAL A 52 -12.84 -7.85 -11.97
N HIS A 53 -13.57 -6.78 -11.66
CA HIS A 53 -14.20 -5.90 -12.64
C HIS A 53 -13.58 -4.49 -12.52
N GLY A 54 -12.90 -4.02 -13.60
CA GLY A 54 -12.30 -2.69 -13.64
C GLY A 54 -13.39 -1.60 -13.72
N VAL A 55 -13.20 -0.52 -12.98
CA VAL A 55 -13.99 0.71 -13.14
C VAL A 55 -13.49 1.43 -14.40
N ASN A 56 -14.39 2.06 -15.15
CA ASN A 56 -14.03 2.84 -16.34
C ASN A 56 -12.90 3.85 -15.98
N PRO A 57 -11.77 3.86 -16.70
CA PRO A 57 -10.62 4.72 -16.39
C PRO A 57 -10.94 6.23 -16.32
N LEU A 58 -11.89 6.71 -17.11
CA LEU A 58 -12.36 8.11 -17.04
C LEU A 58 -13.06 8.38 -15.70
N ILE A 59 -13.87 7.44 -15.22
CA ILE A 59 -14.51 7.56 -13.90
C ILE A 59 -13.46 7.53 -12.78
N VAL A 60 -12.39 6.73 -12.92
CA VAL A 60 -11.28 6.74 -11.96
C VAL A 60 -10.61 8.12 -11.93
N ALA A 61 -10.29 8.70 -13.09
CA ALA A 61 -9.73 10.03 -13.20
C ALA A 61 -10.64 11.10 -12.57
N ASP A 62 -11.94 11.05 -12.84
CA ASP A 62 -12.92 12.00 -12.34
C ASP A 62 -13.11 11.89 -10.81
N GLN A 63 -13.08 10.66 -10.23
CA GLN A 63 -13.05 10.48 -8.78
C GLN A 63 -11.83 11.15 -8.15
N ILE A 64 -10.63 10.96 -8.74
CA ILE A 64 -9.40 11.58 -8.25
C ILE A 64 -9.51 13.10 -8.30
N LYS A 65 -9.91 13.69 -9.45
CA LYS A 65 -10.09 15.14 -9.61
C LYS A 65 -11.08 15.70 -8.61
N ALA A 66 -12.24 15.08 -8.46
CA ALA A 66 -13.28 15.52 -7.52
C ALA A 66 -12.76 15.65 -6.08
N VAL A 67 -11.95 14.66 -5.64
CA VAL A 67 -11.36 14.70 -4.30
C VAL A 67 -10.19 15.68 -4.21
N MET A 68 -9.31 15.71 -5.20
CA MET A 68 -8.12 16.56 -5.20
C MET A 68 -8.46 18.05 -5.28
N ASP A 69 -9.47 18.43 -6.05
CA ASP A 69 -9.84 19.82 -6.26
C ASP A 69 -10.59 20.43 -5.08
N ASP A 70 -11.44 19.65 -4.41
CA ASP A 70 -12.30 20.11 -3.31
C ASP A 70 -11.70 19.78 -1.92
N ILE A 71 -11.48 18.49 -1.62
CA ILE A 71 -11.04 18.02 -0.30
C ILE A 71 -9.57 18.31 -0.05
N LYS A 72 -8.73 18.26 -1.09
CA LYS A 72 -7.28 18.54 -1.05
C LYS A 72 -6.56 17.70 -0.01
N PRO A 73 -6.45 16.38 -0.21
CA PRO A 73 -5.82 15.47 0.73
C PRO A 73 -4.35 15.82 0.97
N ASP A 74 -3.82 15.46 2.14
CA ASP A 74 -2.44 15.72 2.56
C ASP A 74 -1.47 14.64 2.05
N ALA A 75 -1.97 13.46 1.66
CA ALA A 75 -1.20 12.38 1.05
C ALA A 75 -2.11 11.47 0.21
N VAL A 76 -1.51 10.74 -0.73
CA VAL A 76 -2.19 9.77 -1.59
C VAL A 76 -1.57 8.39 -1.39
N LYS A 77 -2.41 7.36 -1.30
CA LYS A 77 -2.01 5.95 -1.39
C LYS A 77 -2.52 5.39 -2.72
N ILE A 78 -1.66 4.71 -3.48
CA ILE A 78 -2.05 3.91 -4.64
C ILE A 78 -1.89 2.44 -4.27
N GLY A 79 -2.96 1.67 -4.41
CA GLY A 79 -2.94 0.22 -4.21
C GLY A 79 -3.11 -0.53 -5.52
N MET A 80 -4.08 -1.45 -5.57
CA MET A 80 -4.33 -2.28 -6.74
C MET A 80 -4.74 -1.46 -7.96
N VAL A 81 -3.93 -1.55 -9.03
CA VAL A 81 -4.21 -1.03 -10.38
C VAL A 81 -3.99 -2.18 -11.36
N ASN A 82 -4.97 -2.51 -12.19
CA ASN A 82 -4.97 -3.78 -12.91
C ASN A 82 -4.62 -3.69 -14.40
N ASP A 83 -4.76 -2.55 -15.06
CA ASP A 83 -4.53 -2.42 -16.51
C ASP A 83 -3.94 -1.06 -16.94
N CYS A 84 -3.43 -1.05 -18.18
CA CYS A 84 -2.76 0.13 -18.76
C CYS A 84 -3.64 1.38 -18.79
N ALA A 85 -4.92 1.24 -19.12
CA ALA A 85 -5.82 2.39 -19.23
C ALA A 85 -6.05 3.07 -17.88
N THR A 86 -6.19 2.28 -16.82
CA THR A 86 -6.32 2.78 -15.45
C THR A 86 -5.02 3.41 -14.97
N ILE A 87 -3.84 2.82 -15.30
CA ILE A 87 -2.52 3.41 -14.97
C ILE A 87 -2.37 4.78 -15.63
N HIS A 88 -2.68 4.91 -16.93
CA HIS A 88 -2.64 6.18 -17.65
C HIS A 88 -3.57 7.22 -16.99
N ALA A 89 -4.82 6.84 -16.71
CA ALA A 89 -5.80 7.73 -16.10
C ALA A 89 -5.33 8.29 -14.75
N ILE A 90 -4.74 7.43 -13.89
CA ILE A 90 -4.20 7.86 -12.60
C ILE A 90 -2.97 8.75 -12.79
N ALA A 91 -1.99 8.32 -13.59
CA ALA A 91 -0.74 9.05 -13.78
C ALA A 91 -0.99 10.43 -14.38
N ASP A 92 -1.80 10.52 -15.46
CA ASP A 92 -2.10 11.79 -16.13
C ASP A 92 -2.88 12.74 -15.21
N THR A 93 -3.78 12.20 -14.37
CA THR A 93 -4.50 13.04 -13.40
C THR A 93 -3.57 13.56 -12.31
N LEU A 94 -2.72 12.71 -11.73
CA LEU A 94 -1.83 13.10 -10.63
C LEU A 94 -0.72 14.06 -11.05
N LYS A 95 -0.38 14.15 -12.33
CA LYS A 95 0.57 15.17 -12.86
C LYS A 95 0.13 16.62 -12.56
N PHE A 96 -1.16 16.85 -12.40
CA PHE A 96 -1.67 18.18 -12.02
C PHE A 96 -1.47 18.52 -10.53
N TYR A 97 -1.03 17.54 -9.71
CA TYR A 97 -0.84 17.68 -8.27
C TYR A 97 0.56 17.25 -7.83
N PRO A 98 1.65 17.86 -8.37
CA PRO A 98 3.02 17.34 -8.27
C PRO A 98 3.62 17.32 -6.86
N ASN A 99 3.05 18.10 -5.93
CA ASN A 99 3.62 18.28 -4.58
C ASN A 99 3.00 17.34 -3.53
N ILE A 100 2.02 16.51 -3.91
CA ILE A 100 1.39 15.61 -2.96
C ILE A 100 2.27 14.37 -2.72
N PRO A 101 2.53 13.95 -1.48
CA PRO A 101 3.20 12.69 -1.20
C PRO A 101 2.37 11.50 -1.69
N VAL A 102 3.01 10.59 -2.43
CA VAL A 102 2.36 9.39 -2.98
C VAL A 102 3.05 8.14 -2.43
N VAL A 103 2.31 7.29 -1.73
CA VAL A 103 2.76 5.95 -1.30
C VAL A 103 2.14 4.92 -2.24
N ILE A 104 2.98 4.11 -2.89
CA ILE A 104 2.52 3.07 -3.82
C ILE A 104 2.78 1.69 -3.23
N ASP A 105 1.74 0.88 -3.08
CA ASP A 105 1.83 -0.54 -2.78
C ASP A 105 1.66 -1.31 -4.11
N PRO A 106 2.72 -1.88 -4.69
CA PRO A 106 2.71 -2.42 -6.04
C PRO A 106 2.06 -3.82 -6.06
N ILE A 107 0.77 -3.90 -5.78
CA ILE A 107 0.03 -5.15 -5.66
C ILE A 107 -0.09 -5.83 -7.03
N MET A 108 0.75 -6.82 -7.29
CA MET A 108 0.77 -7.57 -8.55
C MET A 108 0.02 -8.89 -8.46
N ILE A 109 0.09 -9.53 -7.29
CA ILE A 109 -0.48 -10.85 -7.03
C ILE A 109 -1.17 -10.81 -5.66
N SER A 110 -2.38 -11.38 -5.57
CA SER A 110 -3.10 -11.51 -4.28
C SER A 110 -2.42 -12.53 -3.36
N THR A 111 -2.75 -12.50 -2.08
CA THR A 111 -2.30 -13.51 -1.10
C THR A 111 -2.69 -14.95 -1.52
N SER A 112 -3.78 -15.10 -2.29
CA SER A 112 -4.22 -16.40 -2.82
C SER A 112 -3.56 -16.78 -4.15
N GLY A 113 -2.59 -16.01 -4.67
CA GLY A 113 -1.88 -16.29 -5.93
C GLY A 113 -2.60 -15.80 -7.20
N PHE A 114 -3.73 -15.12 -7.08
CA PHE A 114 -4.43 -14.56 -8.24
C PHE A 114 -3.67 -13.33 -8.76
N ARG A 115 -3.40 -13.29 -10.09
CA ARG A 115 -2.74 -12.15 -10.74
C ARG A 115 -3.71 -10.96 -10.80
N LEU A 116 -3.34 -9.86 -10.15
CA LEU A 116 -4.13 -8.63 -10.05
C LEU A 116 -3.72 -7.56 -11.06
N MET A 117 -2.44 -7.52 -11.44
CA MET A 117 -1.92 -6.64 -12.49
C MET A 117 -1.70 -7.45 -13.77
N LYS A 118 -2.19 -6.97 -14.90
CA LYS A 118 -1.94 -7.58 -16.21
C LYS A 118 -0.46 -7.47 -16.58
N GLN A 119 0.04 -8.42 -17.38
CA GLN A 119 1.46 -8.49 -17.75
C GLN A 119 1.93 -7.25 -18.53
N ASP A 120 1.09 -6.76 -19.44
CA ASP A 120 1.35 -5.58 -20.27
C ASP A 120 1.32 -4.26 -19.48
N ALA A 121 0.69 -4.27 -18.29
CA ALA A 121 0.58 -3.10 -17.44
C ALA A 121 1.85 -2.84 -16.59
N LEU A 122 2.70 -3.83 -16.38
CA LEU A 122 3.88 -3.71 -15.51
C LEU A 122 4.89 -2.68 -16.03
N GLU A 123 5.21 -2.71 -17.33
CA GLU A 123 6.14 -1.77 -17.93
C GLU A 123 5.62 -0.33 -17.80
N LEU A 124 4.34 -0.12 -18.11
CA LEU A 124 3.71 1.17 -17.98
C LEU A 124 3.65 1.65 -16.53
N PHE A 125 3.39 0.76 -15.58
CA PHE A 125 3.45 1.04 -14.15
C PHE A 125 4.83 1.57 -13.75
N CYS A 126 5.91 0.91 -14.19
CA CYS A 126 7.28 1.31 -13.90
C CYS A 126 7.63 2.69 -14.50
N HIS A 127 7.14 2.99 -15.70
CA HIS A 127 7.47 4.25 -16.39
C HIS A 127 6.56 5.43 -16.02
N SER A 128 5.32 5.18 -15.62
CA SER A 128 4.33 6.25 -15.43
C SER A 128 3.98 6.53 -13.97
N LEU A 129 3.78 5.49 -13.15
CA LEU A 129 3.37 5.66 -11.74
C LEU A 129 4.56 5.64 -10.78
N LEU A 130 5.52 4.73 -11.01
CA LEU A 130 6.62 4.53 -10.07
C LEU A 130 7.48 5.79 -9.88
N PRO A 131 7.79 6.62 -10.90
CA PRO A 131 8.50 7.89 -10.72
C PRO A 131 7.76 8.92 -9.85
N MET A 132 6.44 8.78 -9.70
CA MET A 132 5.64 9.67 -8.84
C MET A 132 5.71 9.27 -7.36
N ALA A 133 6.23 8.08 -7.04
CA ALA A 133 6.25 7.54 -5.69
C ALA A 133 7.22 8.29 -4.78
N THR A 134 6.69 8.87 -3.70
CA THR A 134 7.48 9.27 -2.53
C THR A 134 8.03 8.03 -1.82
N LEU A 135 7.23 6.96 -1.78
CA LEU A 135 7.60 5.66 -1.26
C LEU A 135 6.92 4.54 -2.05
N LEU A 136 7.70 3.55 -2.44
CA LEU A 136 7.22 2.26 -2.95
C LEU A 136 7.36 1.20 -1.86
N THR A 137 6.37 0.30 -1.69
CA THR A 137 6.36 -0.69 -0.60
C THR A 137 6.25 -2.14 -1.10
N PRO A 138 7.17 -2.65 -1.94
CA PRO A 138 7.09 -4.00 -2.46
C PRO A 138 7.39 -5.05 -1.37
N ASN A 139 6.72 -6.20 -1.44
CA ASN A 139 7.18 -7.42 -0.80
C ASN A 139 8.32 -8.06 -1.61
N LEU A 140 8.94 -9.15 -1.10
CA LEU A 140 10.07 -9.79 -1.80
C LEU A 140 9.72 -10.24 -3.22
N PRO A 141 8.61 -10.98 -3.48
CA PRO A 141 8.20 -11.35 -4.83
C PRO A 141 8.00 -10.15 -5.76
N GLU A 142 7.39 -9.07 -5.28
CA GLU A 142 7.20 -7.83 -6.04
C GLU A 142 8.53 -7.12 -6.31
N ALA A 143 9.44 -7.10 -5.32
CA ALA A 143 10.78 -6.54 -5.49
C ALA A 143 11.62 -7.34 -6.50
N GLU A 144 11.51 -8.68 -6.51
CA GLU A 144 12.13 -9.54 -7.52
C GLU A 144 11.65 -9.20 -8.94
N ILE A 145 10.34 -9.03 -9.10
CA ILE A 145 9.74 -8.66 -10.40
C ILE A 145 10.26 -7.28 -10.84
N LEU A 146 10.20 -6.28 -9.97
CA LEU A 146 10.60 -4.90 -10.28
C LEU A 146 12.10 -4.76 -10.55
N SER A 147 12.94 -5.50 -9.84
CA SER A 147 14.40 -5.46 -9.99
C SER A 147 14.92 -6.41 -11.05
N ASN A 148 14.08 -7.29 -11.58
CA ASN A 148 14.44 -8.38 -12.48
C ASN A 148 15.59 -9.23 -11.94
N MET A 149 15.52 -9.62 -10.65
CA MET A 149 16.50 -10.51 -10.01
C MET A 149 15.87 -11.28 -8.85
N LYS A 150 16.48 -12.41 -8.45
CA LYS A 150 16.08 -13.14 -7.25
C LYS A 150 16.72 -12.53 -6.00
N ILE A 151 15.99 -12.62 -4.88
CA ILE A 151 16.41 -12.06 -3.59
C ILE A 151 16.41 -13.19 -2.55
N TYR A 152 17.60 -13.61 -2.13
CA TYR A 152 17.81 -14.64 -1.12
C TYR A 152 18.46 -14.10 0.15
N THR A 153 19.22 -13.02 0.04
CA THR A 153 20.03 -12.42 1.10
C THR A 153 19.70 -10.94 1.30
N ILE A 154 20.23 -10.36 2.35
CA ILE A 154 20.14 -8.91 2.58
C ILE A 154 20.94 -8.15 1.51
N ASP A 155 22.08 -8.68 1.06
CA ASP A 155 22.87 -8.06 0.00
C ASP A 155 22.09 -8.05 -1.35
N ASP A 156 21.33 -9.11 -1.62
CA ASP A 156 20.43 -9.12 -2.78
C ASP A 156 19.33 -8.05 -2.66
N MET A 157 18.79 -7.83 -1.44
CA MET A 157 17.83 -6.74 -1.21
C MET A 157 18.45 -5.37 -1.50
N ASP A 158 19.72 -5.16 -1.12
CA ASP A 158 20.44 -3.90 -1.37
C ASP A 158 20.59 -3.66 -2.88
N ILE A 159 20.98 -4.68 -3.64
CA ILE A 159 21.10 -4.60 -5.10
C ILE A 159 19.73 -4.38 -5.77
N ALA A 160 18.72 -5.13 -5.34
CA ALA A 160 17.35 -5.00 -5.85
C ALA A 160 16.80 -3.58 -5.62
N ALA A 161 17.02 -3.02 -4.41
CA ALA A 161 16.60 -1.68 -4.08
C ALA A 161 17.23 -0.61 -4.97
N GLN A 162 18.53 -0.71 -5.29
CA GLN A 162 19.21 0.22 -6.20
C GLN A 162 18.61 0.16 -7.60
N ARG A 163 18.31 -1.05 -8.11
CA ARG A 163 17.63 -1.21 -9.41
C ARG A 163 16.24 -0.59 -9.40
N ILE A 164 15.46 -0.78 -8.32
CA ILE A 164 14.13 -0.20 -8.20
C ILE A 164 14.20 1.33 -8.09
N LEU A 165 15.13 1.87 -7.31
CA LEU A 165 15.35 3.32 -7.22
C LEU A 165 15.74 3.94 -8.57
N SER A 166 16.49 3.22 -9.41
CA SER A 166 16.83 3.69 -10.76
C SER A 166 15.63 3.82 -11.70
N LEU A 167 14.46 3.23 -11.34
CA LEU A 167 13.19 3.43 -12.04
C LEU A 167 12.51 4.76 -11.68
N GLY A 168 13.08 5.56 -10.75
CA GLY A 168 12.70 6.94 -10.50
C GLY A 168 11.93 7.22 -9.21
N CYS A 169 11.59 6.23 -8.37
CA CYS A 169 10.95 6.50 -7.08
C CYS A 169 11.95 7.13 -6.08
N LYS A 170 11.41 7.95 -5.13
CA LYS A 170 12.26 8.65 -4.14
C LYS A 170 12.76 7.74 -3.02
N ALA A 171 12.00 6.69 -2.69
CA ALA A 171 12.36 5.70 -1.69
C ALA A 171 11.64 4.37 -1.95
N VAL A 172 12.24 3.27 -1.48
CA VAL A 172 11.64 1.93 -1.51
C VAL A 172 11.76 1.26 -0.15
N LEU A 173 10.66 0.72 0.35
CA LEU A 173 10.60 -0.14 1.54
C LEU A 173 10.40 -1.58 1.09
N ILE A 174 11.47 -2.38 1.02
CA ILE A 174 11.36 -3.81 0.72
C ILE A 174 10.91 -4.56 1.97
N LYS A 175 9.73 -5.19 1.89
CA LYS A 175 9.11 -5.91 3.00
C LYS A 175 9.65 -7.34 3.06
N GLY A 176 10.44 -7.66 4.08
CA GLY A 176 11.01 -9.00 4.30
C GLY A 176 10.07 -10.01 4.98
N GLY A 177 8.77 -9.77 4.95
CA GLY A 177 7.77 -10.64 5.58
C GLY A 177 7.79 -12.10 5.12
N HIS A 178 8.35 -12.41 3.97
CA HIS A 178 8.49 -13.75 3.41
C HIS A 178 9.81 -14.45 3.80
N MET A 179 10.74 -13.76 4.47
CA MET A 179 11.95 -14.42 5.00
C MET A 179 11.60 -15.32 6.18
N THR A 180 12.27 -16.47 6.28
CA THR A 180 12.12 -17.41 7.38
C THR A 180 12.79 -16.87 8.64
N GLY A 181 12.21 -17.14 9.83
CA GLY A 181 12.80 -16.80 11.13
C GLY A 181 11.82 -16.06 12.06
N ASP A 182 12.26 -15.88 13.31
CA ASP A 182 11.47 -15.29 14.40
C ASP A 182 11.27 -13.77 14.26
N ARG A 183 11.99 -13.16 13.33
CA ARG A 183 11.98 -11.71 13.08
C ARG A 183 11.72 -11.42 11.61
N LYS A 184 10.85 -10.45 11.36
CA LYS A 184 10.62 -9.88 10.04
C LYS A 184 11.45 -8.60 9.89
N ILE A 185 12.22 -8.53 8.82
CA ILE A 185 13.15 -7.43 8.54
C ILE A 185 12.65 -6.72 7.29
N ASP A 186 12.28 -5.45 7.42
CA ASP A 186 12.01 -4.58 6.28
C ASP A 186 13.12 -3.54 6.19
N ARG A 187 13.52 -3.20 4.97
CA ARG A 187 14.59 -2.22 4.74
C ARG A 187 14.09 -1.07 3.86
N LEU A 188 14.25 0.13 4.38
CA LEU A 188 14.03 1.38 3.64
C LEU A 188 15.34 1.79 2.96
N TYR A 189 15.24 2.12 1.68
CA TYR A 189 16.31 2.70 0.88
C TYR A 189 15.80 4.00 0.27
N MET A 190 16.57 5.07 0.43
CA MET A 190 16.22 6.37 -0.11
C MET A 190 17.20 6.76 -1.23
N ALA A 191 16.72 7.51 -2.22
CA ALA A 191 17.53 7.93 -3.37
C ALA A 191 18.77 8.78 -2.97
N ASN A 192 18.77 9.38 -1.77
CA ASN A 192 19.92 10.10 -1.20
C ASN A 192 20.96 9.19 -0.51
N GLY A 193 20.84 7.87 -0.61
CA GLY A 193 21.76 6.88 -0.06
C GLY A 193 21.49 6.46 1.39
N ILE A 194 20.47 7.00 2.05
CA ILE A 194 20.09 6.58 3.41
C ILE A 194 19.47 5.19 3.35
N VAL A 195 19.96 4.29 4.22
CA VAL A 195 19.39 2.95 4.43
C VAL A 195 19.02 2.77 5.89
N GLN A 196 17.79 2.30 6.15
CA GLN A 196 17.31 2.04 7.49
C GLN A 196 16.61 0.68 7.58
N THR A 197 16.89 -0.05 8.66
CA THR A 197 16.33 -1.39 8.90
C THR A 197 15.27 -1.32 10.00
N PHE A 198 14.12 -1.96 9.74
CA PHE A 198 13.03 -2.09 10.70
C PHE A 198 12.81 -3.57 11.01
N THR A 199 12.99 -3.96 12.27
CA THR A 199 12.82 -5.34 12.72
C THR A 199 11.61 -5.45 13.64
N ARG A 200 10.79 -6.49 13.45
CA ARG A 200 9.67 -6.85 14.33
C ARG A 200 9.65 -8.35 14.56
N LYS A 201 9.12 -8.77 15.72
CA LYS A 201 8.88 -10.19 16.01
C LYS A 201 7.77 -10.70 15.10
N THR A 202 7.92 -11.93 14.63
CA THR A 202 6.87 -12.63 13.90
C THR A 202 5.67 -12.88 14.81
N ILE A 203 4.48 -12.55 14.36
CA ILE A 203 3.23 -12.89 15.05
C ILE A 203 2.65 -14.11 14.33
N ASP A 204 2.48 -15.18 15.06
CA ASP A 204 1.90 -16.40 14.53
C ASP A 204 0.38 -16.24 14.43
N THR A 205 -0.10 -16.11 13.19
CA THR A 205 -1.52 -15.95 12.91
C THR A 205 -1.84 -16.31 11.46
N ARG A 206 -3.05 -16.79 11.22
CA ARG A 206 -3.63 -17.00 9.87
C ARG A 206 -4.27 -15.72 9.33
N ASN A 207 -4.47 -14.69 10.17
CA ASN A 207 -5.16 -13.44 9.83
C ASN A 207 -4.20 -12.42 9.21
N THR A 208 -3.73 -12.72 8.01
CA THR A 208 -2.75 -11.91 7.27
C THR A 208 -3.32 -11.18 6.06
N HIS A 209 -4.64 -11.37 5.79
CA HIS A 209 -5.29 -10.71 4.66
C HIS A 209 -5.29 -9.18 4.84
N GLY A 210 -4.81 -8.47 3.82
CA GLY A 210 -4.75 -7.02 3.80
C GLY A 210 -3.60 -6.38 4.60
N THR A 211 -2.63 -7.14 5.11
CA THR A 211 -1.48 -6.59 5.85
C THR A 211 -0.66 -5.58 5.03
N GLY A 212 -0.48 -5.82 3.72
CA GLY A 212 0.16 -4.87 2.79
C GLY A 212 -0.61 -3.56 2.68
N CYS A 213 -1.91 -3.65 2.37
CA CYS A 213 -2.80 -2.48 2.31
C CYS A 213 -2.80 -1.72 3.64
N THR A 214 -2.89 -2.42 4.77
CA THR A 214 -2.85 -1.82 6.11
C THR A 214 -1.54 -1.08 6.37
N LEU A 215 -0.39 -1.68 6.02
CA LEU A 215 0.91 -1.03 6.20
C LEU A 215 1.03 0.23 5.34
N SER A 216 0.76 0.13 4.05
CA SER A 216 0.88 1.27 3.12
C SER A 216 -0.09 2.41 3.46
N SER A 217 -1.32 2.10 3.90
CA SER A 217 -2.30 3.09 4.35
C SER A 217 -1.92 3.74 5.68
N ALA A 218 -1.33 2.97 6.61
CA ALA A 218 -0.81 3.51 7.86
C ALA A 218 0.36 4.46 7.61
N ILE A 219 1.31 4.09 6.72
CA ILE A 219 2.42 4.98 6.32
C ILE A 219 1.84 6.26 5.70
N THR A 220 0.90 6.15 4.77
CA THR A 220 0.24 7.30 4.14
C THR A 220 -0.41 8.20 5.18
N SER A 221 -1.09 7.62 6.18
CA SER A 221 -1.72 8.37 7.27
C SER A 221 -0.71 9.14 8.11
N PHE A 222 0.43 8.55 8.43
CA PHE A 222 1.48 9.21 9.21
C PHE A 222 2.20 10.29 8.39
N ILE A 223 2.40 10.10 7.08
CA ILE A 223 2.92 11.14 6.16
C ILE A 223 1.92 12.31 6.08
N ALA A 224 0.61 12.03 5.93
CA ALA A 224 -0.42 13.06 5.97
C ALA A 224 -0.41 13.87 7.27
N ARG A 225 -0.05 13.24 8.39
CA ARG A 225 0.15 13.86 9.71
C ARG A 225 1.51 14.55 9.89
N ARG A 226 2.27 14.72 8.79
CA ARG A 226 3.57 15.43 8.74
C ARG A 226 4.73 14.74 9.48
N LEU A 227 4.67 13.41 9.70
CA LEU A 227 5.85 12.67 10.16
C LEU A 227 6.86 12.51 9.01
N ASP A 228 8.14 12.52 9.35
CA ASP A 228 9.20 12.14 8.43
C ASP A 228 9.05 10.67 7.99
N LEU A 229 9.57 10.35 6.81
CA LEU A 229 9.33 9.05 6.18
C LEU A 229 9.74 7.86 7.07
N ALA A 230 10.90 7.94 7.72
CA ALA A 230 11.38 6.87 8.59
C ALA A 230 10.49 6.68 9.83
N ASP A 231 10.06 7.77 10.44
CA ASP A 231 9.16 7.76 11.60
C ASP A 231 7.76 7.31 11.22
N ALA A 232 7.26 7.70 10.04
CA ALA A 232 6.00 7.22 9.50
C ALA A 232 6.00 5.70 9.30
N ILE A 233 7.09 5.14 8.77
CA ILE A 233 7.26 3.69 8.59
C ILE A 233 7.34 3.00 9.96
N ALA A 234 8.13 3.50 10.90
CA ALA A 234 8.25 2.92 12.25
C ALA A 234 6.91 2.88 12.98
N ALA A 235 6.15 3.98 12.93
CA ALA A 235 4.83 4.10 13.52
C ALA A 235 3.80 3.17 12.83
N ALA A 236 3.82 3.08 11.51
CA ALA A 236 2.95 2.19 10.74
C ALA A 236 3.22 0.71 11.02
N LYS A 237 4.49 0.32 11.13
CA LYS A 237 4.86 -1.05 11.51
C LYS A 237 4.42 -1.39 12.93
N ASN A 238 4.50 -0.43 13.85
CA ASN A 238 3.99 -0.62 15.20
C ASN A 238 2.47 -0.80 15.21
N TYR A 239 1.73 0.03 14.47
CA TYR A 239 0.29 -0.11 14.31
C TYR A 239 -0.09 -1.47 13.71
N LEU A 240 0.55 -1.89 12.62
CA LEU A 240 0.27 -3.19 11.98
C LEU A 240 0.56 -4.36 12.95
N SER A 241 1.66 -4.32 13.70
CA SER A 241 1.98 -5.37 14.67
C SER A 241 0.91 -5.48 15.76
N GLN A 242 0.40 -4.36 16.27
CA GLN A 242 -0.67 -4.35 17.25
C GLN A 242 -2.00 -4.81 16.65
N ALA A 243 -2.31 -4.43 15.40
CA ALA A 243 -3.51 -4.87 14.71
C ALA A 243 -3.51 -6.40 14.44
N LEU A 244 -2.34 -6.96 14.11
CA LEU A 244 -2.15 -8.41 13.99
C LEU A 244 -2.32 -9.11 15.33
N GLU A 245 -1.67 -8.62 16.39
CA GLU A 245 -1.75 -9.22 17.73
C GLU A 245 -3.19 -9.20 18.28
N ALA A 246 -3.89 -8.09 18.10
CA ALA A 246 -5.27 -7.95 18.56
C ALA A 246 -6.30 -8.76 17.75
N GLY A 247 -5.92 -9.18 16.53
CA GLY A 247 -6.78 -9.97 15.64
C GLY A 247 -6.36 -11.44 15.50
N LYS A 248 -5.24 -11.88 16.10
CA LYS A 248 -4.61 -13.17 15.79
C LYS A 248 -5.49 -14.40 16.02
N ASP A 249 -6.34 -14.36 17.04
CA ASP A 249 -7.20 -15.48 17.46
C ASP A 249 -8.67 -15.30 17.00
N ILE A 250 -8.96 -14.26 16.22
CA ILE A 250 -10.33 -13.96 15.75
C ILE A 250 -10.60 -14.69 14.44
N HIS A 251 -11.76 -15.32 14.34
CA HIS A 251 -12.19 -16.02 13.11
C HIS A 251 -13.18 -15.17 12.32
N ILE A 252 -12.81 -14.88 11.06
CA ILE A 252 -13.71 -14.33 10.03
C ILE A 252 -13.52 -15.15 8.77
N GLY A 253 -14.56 -15.89 8.38
CA GLY A 253 -14.50 -16.82 7.26
C GLY A 253 -13.63 -18.04 7.53
N GLU A 254 -13.40 -18.87 6.52
CA GLU A 254 -12.68 -20.14 6.63
C GLU A 254 -11.22 -20.09 6.10
N GLY A 255 -10.85 -18.99 5.44
CA GLY A 255 -9.53 -18.78 4.86
C GLY A 255 -8.65 -17.86 5.71
N HIS A 256 -7.85 -17.03 5.04
CA HIS A 256 -7.04 -16.01 5.68
C HIS A 256 -7.91 -14.84 6.13
N GLY A 257 -8.07 -14.67 7.44
CA GLY A 257 -8.82 -13.56 8.02
C GLY A 257 -8.06 -12.22 7.94
N PRO A 258 -8.76 -11.09 8.12
CA PRO A 258 -8.15 -9.76 8.17
C PRO A 258 -7.52 -9.47 9.54
N VAL A 259 -6.67 -8.43 9.58
CA VAL A 259 -6.19 -7.85 10.84
C VAL A 259 -7.32 -7.09 11.56
N ASN A 260 -7.17 -6.85 12.86
CA ASN A 260 -8.08 -5.98 13.62
C ASN A 260 -7.66 -4.51 13.46
N HIS A 261 -8.15 -3.84 12.40
CA HIS A 261 -7.80 -2.44 12.14
C HIS A 261 -8.24 -1.48 13.25
N LEU A 262 -9.34 -1.80 13.97
CA LEU A 262 -9.96 -0.91 14.95
C LEU A 262 -9.62 -1.28 16.40
N PHE A 263 -8.45 -1.90 16.65
CA PHE A 263 -8.02 -2.31 18.00
C PHE A 263 -7.83 -1.12 18.95
N ASN A 264 -7.50 0.07 18.44
CA ASN A 264 -7.31 1.30 19.24
C ASN A 264 -7.57 2.55 18.38
N PRO A 265 -8.84 2.83 18.01
CA PRO A 265 -9.18 3.90 17.09
C PRO A 265 -9.03 5.27 17.74
N LYS A 266 -8.52 6.23 16.97
CA LYS A 266 -8.37 7.64 17.37
C LYS A 266 -9.52 8.49 16.83
N LYS A 267 -9.81 9.60 17.51
CA LYS A 267 -10.65 10.67 16.95
C LYS A 267 -9.96 11.31 15.75
N LEU A 268 -10.74 11.85 14.80
CA LEU A 268 -10.21 12.59 13.67
C LEU A 268 -9.36 13.77 14.15
N ILE A 269 -8.19 13.90 13.53
CA ILE A 269 -7.19 14.94 13.84
C ILE A 269 -7.45 16.15 12.96
N THR A 270 -7.42 17.34 13.55
CA THR A 270 -7.56 18.63 12.86
C THR A 270 -6.21 19.35 12.74
N LEU A 271 -6.03 20.08 11.62
CA LEU A 271 -4.98 21.08 11.41
C LEU A 271 -5.50 22.49 11.72
#